data_be587ea1149d35d70d96f25906017e6b
#
_entry.id   be587ea1149d35d70d96f25906017e6b
#
_cell.length_a   1.000
_cell.length_b   1.000
_cell.length_c   1.000
_cell.angle_alpha   90.00
_cell.angle_beta   90.00
_cell.angle_gamma   90.00
#
_symmetry.space_group_name_H-M   'P 1'
#
loop_
_entity.id
_entity.type
_entity.pdbx_description
1 polymer ?
#
loop_
_entity_poly.entity_id
_entity_poly.type
_entity_poly.pdbx_seq_one_letter_code
_entity_poly.pdbx_strand_id
1 'polypeptide(L)'
;QNQNKVVEKKKATISELDVLRSHVAQCWNVPYSANEMNKIVKLKIFTNPDGSVVKVEILDVASYQKDPIYRAAADSARRAVKDCSPLPLPKNKYDLFKVFTYNFDASFING
;
A
#
# COMPACT_ATOMS: atom_id res chain seq x y z
N GLN A 1 -7.13 24.17 16.27
CA GLN A 1 -5.79 23.69 16.02
C GLN A 1 -5.29 22.73 17.09
N ASN A 2 -5.59 23.03 18.34
CA ASN A 2 -5.16 22.16 19.43
C ASN A 2 -5.87 20.82 19.40
N GLN A 3 -7.14 20.81 19.07
CA GLN A 3 -7.83 19.55 18.97
C GLN A 3 -7.32 18.73 17.81
N ASN A 4 -6.80 19.38 16.79
CA ASN A 4 -6.19 18.67 15.69
C ASN A 4 -4.93 17.94 16.11
N LYS A 5 -4.21 18.48 17.10
CA LYS A 5 -3.02 17.83 17.59
C LYS A 5 -3.30 16.47 18.19
N VAL A 6 -4.43 16.34 18.89
CA VAL A 6 -4.78 15.06 19.48
C VAL A 6 -5.02 14.03 18.38
N VAL A 7 -5.72 14.44 17.32
CA VAL A 7 -5.95 13.56 16.19
C VAL A 7 -4.65 13.27 15.45
N GLU A 8 -3.81 14.30 15.30
CA GLU A 8 -2.57 14.16 14.54
C GLU A 8 -1.59 13.21 15.19
N LYS A 9 -1.63 13.09 16.51
CA LYS A 9 -0.77 12.12 17.18
C LYS A 9 -1.01 10.71 16.69
N LYS A 10 -2.21 10.46 16.20
CA LYS A 10 -2.58 9.14 15.72
C LYS A 10 -2.46 9.00 14.22
N LYS A 11 -2.00 10.05 13.54
CA LYS A 11 -1.82 9.98 12.10
C LYS A 11 -0.40 9.61 11.75
N ALA A 12 -0.24 8.88 10.65
CA ALA A 12 1.08 8.61 10.12
C ALA A 12 1.66 9.90 9.55
N THR A 13 2.95 10.12 9.77
CA THR A 13 3.63 11.26 9.18
C THR A 13 3.98 10.97 7.73
N ILE A 14 4.30 12.03 6.99
CA ILE A 14 4.74 11.87 5.60
C ILE A 14 6.00 11.02 5.54
N SER A 15 6.92 11.24 6.48
CA SER A 15 8.15 10.44 6.53
C SER A 15 7.86 8.96 6.74
N GLU A 16 6.91 8.65 7.62
CA GLU A 16 6.55 7.26 7.88
C GLU A 16 5.92 6.62 6.67
N LEU A 17 5.07 7.37 5.95
CA LEU A 17 4.46 6.86 4.74
C LEU A 17 5.49 6.67 3.63
N ASP A 18 6.47 7.58 3.55
CA ASP A 18 7.53 7.46 2.54
C ASP A 18 8.40 6.23 2.80
N VAL A 19 8.71 5.94 4.07
CA VAL A 19 9.47 4.75 4.41
C VAL A 19 8.71 3.50 3.97
N LEU A 20 7.43 3.45 4.27
CA LEU A 20 6.60 2.33 3.87
C LEU A 20 6.57 2.18 2.36
N ARG A 21 6.36 3.29 1.65
CA ARG A 21 6.28 3.28 0.19
C ARG A 21 7.58 2.81 -0.43
N SER A 22 8.69 3.30 0.05
CA SER A 22 10.00 2.91 -0.47
C SER A 22 10.29 1.43 -0.22
N HIS A 23 9.89 0.95 0.96
CA HIS A 23 10.09 -0.44 1.31
C HIS A 23 9.33 -1.36 0.37
N VAL A 24 8.06 -1.07 0.13
CA VAL A 24 7.21 -1.90 -0.71
C VAL A 24 7.65 -1.79 -2.17
N ALA A 25 8.09 -0.60 -2.59
CA ALA A 25 8.52 -0.40 -3.98
C ALA A 25 9.66 -1.34 -4.37
N GLN A 26 10.53 -1.69 -3.43
CA GLN A 26 11.64 -2.59 -3.72
C GLN A 26 11.19 -3.99 -4.07
N CYS A 27 10.00 -4.37 -3.62
CA CYS A 27 9.47 -5.69 -3.86
C CYS A 27 8.52 -5.75 -5.05
N TRP A 28 8.19 -4.61 -5.63
CA TRP A 28 7.17 -4.55 -6.66
C TRP A 28 7.79 -4.58 -8.05
N ASN A 29 7.51 -5.67 -8.76
CA ASN A 29 7.86 -5.79 -10.17
C ASN A 29 6.67 -5.31 -10.98
N VAL A 30 6.74 -4.05 -11.43
CA VAL A 30 5.63 -3.43 -12.16
C VAL A 30 5.54 -4.03 -13.54
N PRO A 31 4.39 -4.62 -13.93
CA PRO A 31 4.24 -5.11 -15.29
C PRO A 31 4.42 -3.98 -16.28
N TYR A 32 5.06 -4.26 -17.39
CA TYR A 32 5.35 -3.22 -18.38
C TYR A 32 4.09 -2.45 -18.79
N SER A 33 3.00 -3.16 -19.07
CA SER A 33 1.77 -2.53 -19.49
C SER A 33 1.15 -1.66 -18.41
N ALA A 34 1.42 -1.94 -17.14
CA ALA A 34 0.84 -1.16 -16.05
C ALA A 34 1.42 0.24 -16.00
N ASN A 35 2.65 0.44 -16.50
CA ASN A 35 3.27 1.75 -16.52
C ASN A 35 2.50 2.74 -17.36
N GLU A 36 1.78 2.26 -18.36
CA GLU A 36 1.01 3.11 -19.26
C GLU A 36 -0.43 3.27 -18.84
N MET A 37 -0.82 2.56 -17.77
CA MET A 37 -2.21 2.56 -17.33
C MET A 37 -2.63 3.86 -16.67
N ASN A 38 -1.69 4.55 -16.06
CA ASN A 38 -1.97 5.80 -15.35
C ASN A 38 -3.03 5.65 -14.28
N LYS A 39 -3.14 4.48 -13.70
CA LYS A 39 -4.13 4.23 -12.66
C LYS A 39 -3.45 3.78 -11.39
N ILE A 40 -4.12 4.05 -10.29
CA ILE A 40 -3.64 3.69 -8.96
C ILE A 40 -4.37 2.42 -8.54
N VAL A 41 -3.59 1.44 -8.09
CA VAL A 41 -4.14 0.21 -7.53
C VAL A 41 -4.35 0.43 -6.04
N LYS A 42 -5.59 0.27 -5.59
CA LYS A 42 -5.92 0.46 -4.18
C LYS A 42 -6.05 -0.89 -3.50
N LEU A 43 -5.31 -1.06 -2.43
CA LEU A 43 -5.31 -2.30 -1.67
C LEU A 43 -5.70 -2.03 -0.23
N LYS A 44 -6.38 -3.00 0.36
CA LYS A 44 -6.67 -2.99 1.78
C LYS A 44 -5.76 -4.02 2.45
N ILE A 45 -4.93 -3.56 3.35
CA ILE A 45 -3.87 -4.39 3.96
C ILE A 45 -4.18 -4.61 5.43
N PHE A 46 -4.06 -5.87 5.85
CA PHE A 46 -4.26 -6.28 7.24
C PHE A 46 -2.93 -6.75 7.79
N THR A 47 -2.54 -6.22 8.95
CA THR A 47 -1.24 -6.54 9.53
C THR A 47 -1.34 -6.96 10.98
N ASN A 48 -0.26 -7.60 11.45
CA ASN A 48 -0.04 -7.90 12.85
C ASN A 48 0.79 -6.78 13.49
N PRO A 49 0.89 -6.75 14.83
CA PRO A 49 1.67 -5.70 15.49
C PRO A 49 3.14 -5.64 15.08
N ASP A 50 3.71 -6.73 14.62
CA ASP A 50 5.11 -6.74 14.19
C ASP A 50 5.26 -6.28 12.73
N GLY A 51 4.17 -5.90 12.08
CA GLY A 51 4.19 -5.45 10.69
C GLY A 51 4.00 -6.57 9.68
N SER A 52 3.92 -7.82 10.12
CA SER A 52 3.71 -8.91 9.17
C SER A 52 2.33 -8.80 8.55
N VAL A 53 2.24 -9.12 7.26
CA VAL A 53 1.02 -8.99 6.48
C VAL A 53 0.16 -10.24 6.65
N VAL A 54 -1.07 -10.03 7.10
CA VAL A 54 -2.02 -11.12 7.28
C VAL A 54 -2.79 -11.38 5.99
N LYS A 55 -3.26 -10.30 5.37
CA LYS A 55 -4.14 -10.41 4.22
C LYS A 55 -4.09 -9.12 3.41
N VAL A 56 -4.28 -9.24 2.11
CA VAL A 56 -4.35 -8.09 1.21
C VAL A 56 -5.56 -8.28 0.30
N GLU A 57 -6.43 -7.27 0.26
CA GLU A 57 -7.63 -7.29 -0.56
C GLU A 57 -7.57 -6.21 -1.63
N ILE A 58 -8.04 -6.53 -2.82
CA ILE A 58 -8.15 -5.58 -3.91
C ILE A 58 -9.50 -4.88 -3.78
N LEU A 59 -9.47 -3.54 -3.68
CA LEU A 59 -10.68 -2.78 -3.42
C LEU A 59 -11.53 -2.55 -4.67
N ASP A 60 -10.89 -2.28 -5.81
CA ASP A 60 -11.63 -2.03 -7.05
C ASP A 60 -11.86 -3.35 -7.77
N VAL A 61 -12.81 -4.11 -7.27
CA VAL A 61 -13.12 -5.43 -7.81
C VAL A 61 -13.61 -5.35 -9.24
N ALA A 62 -14.37 -4.32 -9.58
CA ALA A 62 -14.90 -4.16 -10.93
C ALA A 62 -13.78 -4.03 -11.95
N SER A 63 -12.82 -3.16 -11.68
CA SER A 63 -11.67 -3.01 -12.57
C SER A 63 -10.86 -4.29 -12.65
N TYR A 64 -10.69 -4.96 -11.52
CA TYR A 64 -9.95 -6.20 -11.46
C TYR A 64 -10.57 -7.27 -12.37
N GLN A 65 -11.90 -7.32 -12.43
CA GLN A 65 -12.59 -8.32 -13.23
C GLN A 65 -12.63 -7.97 -14.70
N LYS A 66 -12.70 -6.68 -15.02
CA LYS A 66 -12.95 -6.25 -16.40
C LYS A 66 -11.70 -5.87 -17.17
N ASP A 67 -10.66 -5.43 -16.47
CA ASP A 67 -9.47 -4.87 -17.12
C ASP A 67 -8.27 -5.76 -16.87
N PRO A 68 -7.80 -6.50 -17.88
CA PRO A 68 -6.66 -7.40 -17.70
C PRO A 68 -5.38 -6.67 -17.27
N ILE A 69 -5.20 -5.43 -17.73
CA ILE A 69 -4.01 -4.65 -17.36
C ILE A 69 -4.09 -4.29 -15.88
N TYR A 70 -5.26 -3.83 -15.43
CA TYR A 70 -5.46 -3.54 -14.02
C TYR A 70 -5.26 -4.80 -13.18
N ARG A 71 -5.78 -5.92 -13.64
CA ARG A 71 -5.65 -7.19 -12.90
C ARG A 71 -4.19 -7.56 -12.72
N ALA A 72 -3.39 -7.44 -13.78
CA ALA A 72 -1.97 -7.77 -13.69
C ALA A 72 -1.27 -6.85 -12.71
N ALA A 73 -1.57 -5.55 -12.75
CA ALA A 73 -0.98 -4.59 -11.83
C ALA A 73 -1.41 -4.87 -10.39
N ALA A 74 -2.68 -5.17 -10.18
CA ALA A 74 -3.21 -5.42 -8.84
C ALA A 74 -2.61 -6.70 -8.25
N ASP A 75 -2.50 -7.76 -9.03
CA ASP A 75 -1.90 -9.01 -8.56
C ASP A 75 -0.43 -8.81 -8.22
N SER A 76 0.28 -8.05 -9.05
CA SER A 76 1.68 -7.74 -8.81
C SER A 76 1.85 -6.91 -7.53
N ALA A 77 0.99 -5.91 -7.34
CA ALA A 77 1.06 -5.07 -6.14
C ALA A 77 0.75 -5.89 -4.89
N ARG A 78 -0.26 -6.75 -4.96
CA ARG A 78 -0.61 -7.60 -3.83
C ARG A 78 0.53 -8.51 -3.45
N ARG A 79 1.18 -9.11 -4.44
CA ARG A 79 2.34 -9.97 -4.20
C ARG A 79 3.47 -9.19 -3.57
N ALA A 80 3.71 -7.96 -4.04
CA ALA A 80 4.78 -7.13 -3.51
C ALA A 80 4.59 -6.86 -2.02
N VAL A 81 3.38 -6.56 -1.60
CA VAL A 81 3.09 -6.31 -0.19
C VAL A 81 3.42 -7.55 0.64
N LYS A 82 3.01 -8.72 0.16
CA LYS A 82 3.26 -9.97 0.88
C LYS A 82 4.75 -10.30 0.91
N ASP A 83 5.44 -10.07 -0.18
CA ASP A 83 6.87 -10.37 -0.28
C ASP A 83 7.69 -9.44 0.60
N CYS A 84 7.21 -8.22 0.82
CA CYS A 84 7.90 -7.25 1.65
C CYS A 84 7.50 -7.30 3.12
N SER A 85 6.70 -8.27 3.51
CA SER A 85 6.35 -8.49 4.91
C SER A 85 7.60 -8.92 5.69
N PRO A 86 7.82 -8.40 6.91
CA PRO A 86 6.99 -7.45 7.62
C PRO A 86 7.20 -6.02 7.13
N LEU A 87 6.15 -5.22 7.21
CA LEU A 87 6.22 -3.82 6.80
C LEU A 87 6.83 -2.97 7.90
N PRO A 88 7.56 -1.89 7.54
CA PRO A 88 8.19 -1.02 8.54
C PRO A 88 7.17 -0.04 9.11
N LEU A 89 6.31 -0.53 9.98
CA LEU A 89 5.24 0.29 10.55
C LEU A 89 5.69 0.92 11.86
N PRO A 90 5.25 2.17 12.15
CA PRO A 90 5.56 2.79 13.43
C PRO A 90 4.89 2.01 14.56
N LYS A 91 5.69 1.55 15.51
CA LYS A 91 5.18 0.68 16.57
C LYS A 91 4.12 1.35 17.42
N ASN A 92 4.30 2.64 17.70
CA ASN A 92 3.36 3.37 18.54
C ASN A 92 2.11 3.80 17.80
N LYS A 93 1.99 3.45 16.53
CA LYS A 93 0.85 3.82 15.69
C LYS A 93 0.23 2.61 15.02
N TYR A 94 0.41 1.44 15.61
CA TYR A 94 -0.13 0.22 15.02
C TYR A 94 -1.62 0.31 14.77
N ASP A 95 -2.35 1.03 15.63
CA ASP A 95 -3.80 1.16 15.45
C ASP A 95 -4.15 1.71 14.07
N LEU A 96 -3.30 2.55 13.50
CA LEU A 96 -3.53 3.10 12.16
C LEU A 96 -3.28 2.08 11.06
N PHE A 97 -2.45 1.09 11.33
CA PHE A 97 -2.00 0.15 10.30
C PHE A 97 -2.50 -1.26 10.52
N LYS A 98 -3.33 -1.46 11.52
CA LYS A 98 -3.95 -2.77 11.73
C LYS A 98 -4.72 -3.19 10.48
N VAL A 99 -5.50 -2.27 9.95
CA VAL A 99 -6.20 -2.41 8.67
C VAL A 99 -6.11 -1.05 7.99
N PHE A 100 -5.51 -0.98 6.81
CA PHE A 100 -5.36 0.31 6.15
C PHE A 100 -5.40 0.15 4.64
N THR A 101 -5.75 1.25 3.97
CA THR A 101 -5.77 1.31 2.52
C THR A 101 -4.46 1.88 2.02
N TYR A 102 -3.89 1.24 1.02
CA TYR A 102 -2.64 1.68 0.43
C TYR A 102 -2.80 1.82 -1.08
N ASN A 103 -2.35 2.94 -1.61
CA ASN A 103 -2.44 3.24 -3.03
C ASN A 103 -1.11 2.95 -3.71
N PHE A 104 -1.13 2.00 -4.64
CA PHE A 104 0.05 1.70 -5.45
C PHE A 104 -0.02 2.49 -6.74
N ASP A 105 0.98 3.31 -6.95
CA ASP A 105 1.08 4.19 -8.12
C ASP A 105 2.34 3.82 -8.88
N ALA A 106 2.18 3.24 -10.05
CA ALA A 106 3.32 2.81 -10.85
C ALA A 106 4.24 3.97 -11.22
N SER A 107 3.69 5.16 -11.38
CA SER A 107 4.51 6.32 -11.73
C SER A 107 5.48 6.69 -10.61
N PHE A 108 5.14 6.38 -9.36
CA PHE A 108 6.03 6.65 -8.24
C PHE A 108 7.32 5.83 -8.37
N ILE A 109 7.19 4.59 -8.81
CA ILE A 109 8.34 3.70 -8.91
C ILE A 109 9.22 4.05 -10.08
N ASN A 110 8.60 4.47 -11.17
CA ASN A 110 9.32 4.80 -12.40
C ASN A 110 9.78 6.25 -12.44
N GLY A 111 9.22 7.05 -11.59
CA GLY A 111 9.58 8.45 -11.55
C GLY A 111 10.85 8.68 -10.80
#